data_cc468ed324f95f036a5f54007eb728f6
#
_entry.id   cc468ed324f95f036a5f54007eb728f6
#
_cell.length_a   1.000
_cell.length_b   1.000
_cell.length_c   1.000
_cell.angle_alpha   90.00
_cell.angle_beta   90.00
_cell.angle_gamma   90.00
#
_symmetry.space_group_name_H-M   'P 1'
#
loop_
_entity.id
_entity.type
_entity.pdbx_description
1 polymer ?
#
loop_
_entity_poly.entity_id
_entity_poly.type
_entity_poly.pdbx_seq_one_letter_code
_entity_poly.pdbx_strand_id
1 'polypeptide(L)'
;TFINHSSYQGRLKESTQLGAELIGIDSVEADAEMIAMVVDGLKKVGLKEFQVNIGHVDFLQSLMEATGLSKEQQEEIYNLIANRNFFGVEELLEQADASPELKETFRLLPEFAGDVDVLKKAVEHAPTDQAKQAVGRLLKIYKLLALYGADDYVTFDLSMSGHYGYYTGIVFRAYTYGTGDAIVTGGR
;
A
#
# COMPACT_ATOMS: atom_id res chain seq x y z
N THR A 1 4.02 -23.78 1.42
CA THR A 1 3.79 -23.12 2.72
C THR A 1 2.68 -23.84 3.47
N PHE A 2 2.91 -24.08 4.76
CA PHE A 2 1.91 -24.66 5.66
C PHE A 2 1.45 -23.60 6.67
N ILE A 3 0.16 -23.37 6.78
CA ILE A 3 -0.41 -22.36 7.67
C ILE A 3 -1.43 -23.03 8.60
N ASN A 4 -1.26 -22.85 9.90
CA ASN A 4 -2.24 -23.29 10.87
C ASN A 4 -3.28 -22.18 11.10
N HIS A 5 -4.41 -22.25 10.36
CA HIS A 5 -5.52 -21.34 10.55
C HIS A 5 -6.32 -21.72 11.80
N SER A 6 -6.56 -20.74 12.67
CA SER A 6 -7.34 -20.90 13.90
C SER A 6 -8.86 -21.08 13.67
N SER A 7 -9.35 -20.76 12.48
CA SER A 7 -10.75 -20.90 12.10
C SER A 7 -10.95 -21.82 10.90
N TYR A 8 -11.92 -22.71 11.00
CA TYR A 8 -12.27 -23.77 10.04
C TYR A 8 -13.10 -23.23 8.84
N GLN A 9 -12.73 -22.12 8.23
CA GLN A 9 -13.54 -21.50 7.16
C GLN A 9 -13.16 -21.99 5.75
N GLY A 10 -12.86 -23.26 5.58
CA GLY A 10 -12.56 -23.84 4.26
C GLY A 10 -11.19 -23.44 3.68
N ARG A 11 -10.33 -22.79 4.48
CA ARG A 11 -8.99 -22.42 4.05
C ARG A 11 -8.06 -23.62 4.00
N LEU A 12 -7.33 -23.77 2.89
CA LEU A 12 -6.32 -24.82 2.74
C LEU A 12 -5.18 -24.58 3.75
N LYS A 13 -4.75 -25.65 4.42
CA LYS A 13 -3.58 -25.61 5.34
C LYS A 13 -2.25 -25.65 4.60
N GLU A 14 -2.27 -26.02 3.35
CA GLU A 14 -1.11 -26.08 2.45
C GLU A 14 -1.37 -25.20 1.23
N SER A 15 -0.39 -24.37 0.87
CA SER A 15 -0.42 -23.58 -0.36
C SER A 15 0.93 -23.63 -1.05
N THR A 16 0.92 -23.74 -2.39
CA THR A 16 2.12 -23.57 -3.21
C THR A 16 2.26 -22.10 -3.58
N GLN A 17 3.46 -21.56 -3.36
CA GLN A 17 3.77 -20.17 -3.66
C GLN A 17 4.92 -20.11 -4.66
N LEU A 18 4.83 -19.18 -5.60
CA LEU A 18 5.92 -18.76 -6.47
C LEU A 18 6.32 -17.35 -6.06
N GLY A 19 7.61 -17.11 -5.88
CA GLY A 19 8.13 -15.81 -5.49
C GLY A 19 9.39 -15.45 -6.28
N ALA A 20 9.69 -14.15 -6.31
CA ALA A 20 10.92 -13.59 -6.84
C ALA A 20 11.41 -12.49 -5.90
N GLU A 21 12.72 -12.35 -5.78
CA GLU A 21 13.38 -11.34 -4.96
C GLU A 21 14.48 -10.66 -5.76
N LEU A 22 14.50 -9.32 -5.78
CA LEU A 22 15.56 -8.51 -6.36
C LEU A 22 16.36 -7.88 -5.22
N ILE A 23 17.60 -8.35 -5.03
CA ILE A 23 18.42 -8.02 -3.87
C ILE A 23 19.54 -7.03 -4.27
N GLY A 24 19.81 -6.07 -3.36
CA GLY A 24 20.99 -5.20 -3.46
C GLY A 24 20.77 -3.91 -4.26
N ILE A 25 19.55 -3.59 -4.68
CA ILE A 25 19.24 -2.38 -5.45
C ILE A 25 18.10 -1.61 -4.79
N ASP A 26 18.35 -0.34 -4.46
CA ASP A 26 17.32 0.63 -4.09
C ASP A 26 17.14 1.64 -5.23
N SER A 27 16.28 1.31 -6.19
CA SER A 27 15.94 2.21 -7.29
C SER A 27 14.47 2.12 -7.67
N VAL A 28 13.97 3.17 -8.30
CA VAL A 28 12.60 3.24 -8.81
C VAL A 28 12.39 2.22 -9.94
N GLU A 29 13.45 1.98 -10.73
CA GLU A 29 13.47 1.02 -11.83
C GLU A 29 13.30 -0.41 -11.29
N ALA A 30 13.99 -0.76 -10.20
CA ALA A 30 13.85 -2.06 -9.55
C ALA A 30 12.42 -2.29 -9.02
N ASP A 31 11.84 -1.28 -8.37
CA ASP A 31 10.45 -1.35 -7.92
C ASP A 31 9.48 -1.55 -9.10
N ALA A 32 9.66 -0.81 -10.19
CA ALA A 32 8.83 -0.93 -11.38
C ALA A 32 9.00 -2.28 -12.08
N GLU A 33 10.23 -2.81 -12.17
CA GLU A 33 10.51 -4.13 -12.76
C GLU A 33 9.79 -5.24 -11.99
N MET A 34 9.83 -5.22 -10.65
CA MET A 34 9.15 -6.21 -9.83
C MET A 34 7.64 -6.19 -10.04
N ILE A 35 7.02 -5.00 -10.11
CA ILE A 35 5.58 -4.86 -10.37
C ILE A 35 5.24 -5.30 -11.80
N ALA A 36 6.03 -4.89 -12.80
CA ALA A 36 5.85 -5.31 -14.19
C ALA A 36 5.94 -6.82 -14.35
N MET A 37 6.88 -7.47 -13.63
CA MET A 37 7.00 -8.94 -13.60
C MET A 37 5.75 -9.60 -13.01
N VAL A 38 5.13 -9.03 -11.97
CA VAL A 38 3.86 -9.51 -11.42
C VAL A 38 2.76 -9.44 -12.48
N VAL A 39 2.61 -8.28 -13.14
CA VAL A 39 1.61 -8.08 -14.20
C VAL A 39 1.81 -9.07 -15.35
N ASP A 40 3.04 -9.24 -15.85
CA ASP A 40 3.38 -10.16 -16.92
C ASP A 40 3.11 -11.62 -16.50
N GLY A 41 3.49 -12.00 -15.28
CA GLY A 41 3.23 -13.32 -14.72
C GLY A 41 1.73 -13.64 -14.66
N LEU A 42 0.91 -12.73 -14.14
CA LEU A 42 -0.54 -12.89 -14.05
C LEU A 42 -1.19 -13.01 -15.44
N LYS A 43 -0.74 -12.22 -16.42
CA LYS A 43 -1.16 -12.35 -17.84
C LYS A 43 -0.79 -13.73 -18.41
N LYS A 44 0.43 -14.20 -18.18
CA LYS A 44 0.92 -15.48 -18.71
C LYS A 44 0.19 -16.69 -18.14
N VAL A 45 -0.28 -16.65 -16.90
CA VAL A 45 -1.14 -17.71 -16.35
C VAL A 45 -2.60 -17.60 -16.80
N GLY A 46 -2.94 -16.63 -17.66
CA GLY A 46 -4.24 -16.50 -18.29
C GLY A 46 -5.26 -15.64 -17.55
N LEU A 47 -4.86 -14.92 -16.50
CA LEU A 47 -5.73 -13.95 -15.83
C LEU A 47 -5.93 -12.73 -16.74
N LYS A 48 -7.20 -12.40 -16.98
CA LYS A 48 -7.58 -11.23 -17.80
C LYS A 48 -7.99 -10.04 -16.96
N GLU A 49 -8.63 -10.30 -15.84
CA GLU A 49 -9.18 -9.27 -14.94
C GLU A 49 -8.49 -9.38 -13.59
N PHE A 50 -7.55 -8.51 -13.36
CA PHE A 50 -6.83 -8.36 -12.10
C PHE A 50 -6.33 -6.93 -11.95
N GLN A 51 -6.01 -6.56 -10.72
CA GLN A 51 -5.50 -5.24 -10.38
C GLN A 51 -4.41 -5.35 -9.33
N VAL A 52 -3.34 -4.57 -9.49
CA VAL A 52 -2.24 -4.46 -8.54
C VAL A 52 -2.37 -3.12 -7.81
N ASN A 53 -2.74 -3.16 -6.54
CA ASN A 53 -2.76 -1.98 -5.69
C ASN A 53 -1.36 -1.74 -5.14
N ILE A 54 -0.87 -0.51 -5.24
CA ILE A 54 0.47 -0.10 -4.84
C ILE A 54 0.36 1.01 -3.80
N GLY A 55 1.09 0.87 -2.70
CA GLY A 55 1.27 1.89 -1.67
C GLY A 55 2.74 2.12 -1.34
N HIS A 56 3.01 3.01 -0.39
CA HIS A 56 4.34 3.27 0.12
C HIS A 56 4.27 3.44 1.63
N VAL A 57 5.04 2.63 2.37
CA VAL A 57 4.97 2.65 3.85
C VAL A 57 5.31 4.01 4.45
N ASP A 58 6.27 4.73 3.88
CA ASP A 58 6.71 6.03 4.38
C ASP A 58 5.60 7.09 4.33
N PHE A 59 4.62 6.96 3.42
CA PHE A 59 3.52 7.93 3.39
C PHE A 59 2.78 7.93 4.73
N LEU A 60 2.22 6.80 5.10
CA LEU A 60 1.44 6.68 6.33
C LEU A 60 2.32 6.78 7.59
N GLN A 61 3.54 6.20 7.55
CA GLN A 61 4.46 6.25 8.68
C GLN A 61 4.85 7.69 9.03
N SER A 62 5.19 8.51 8.05
CA SER A 62 5.55 9.91 8.30
C SER A 62 4.39 10.75 8.85
N LEU A 63 3.16 10.45 8.44
CA LEU A 63 1.98 11.06 9.04
C LEU A 63 1.83 10.66 10.51
N MET A 64 2.00 9.37 10.82
CA MET A 64 1.95 8.87 12.20
C MET A 64 3.01 9.51 13.09
N GLU A 65 4.25 9.60 12.62
CA GLU A 65 5.34 10.24 13.35
C GLU A 65 5.07 11.73 13.61
N ALA A 66 4.47 12.43 12.64
CA ALA A 66 4.11 13.83 12.77
C ALA A 66 2.95 14.10 13.75
N THR A 67 2.17 13.08 14.14
CA THR A 67 1.10 13.26 15.16
C THR A 67 1.63 13.50 16.56
N GLY A 68 2.87 13.08 16.86
CA GLY A 68 3.43 13.10 18.22
C GLY A 68 2.76 12.09 19.18
N LEU A 69 1.90 11.22 18.70
CA LEU A 69 1.23 10.19 19.50
C LEU A 69 2.20 9.10 19.98
N SER A 70 1.85 8.44 21.09
CA SER A 70 2.58 7.27 21.57
C SER A 70 2.54 6.12 20.57
N LYS A 71 3.47 5.17 20.67
CA LYS A 71 3.49 4.00 19.78
C LYS A 71 2.19 3.18 19.86
N GLU A 72 1.64 3.04 21.06
CA GLU A 72 0.39 2.31 21.30
C GLU A 72 -0.78 2.99 20.58
N GLN A 73 -0.86 4.33 20.63
CA GLN A 73 -1.90 5.09 19.92
C GLN A 73 -1.69 5.04 18.39
N GLN A 74 -0.45 5.07 17.92
CA GLN A 74 -0.14 4.88 16.50
C GLN A 74 -0.58 3.49 16.01
N GLU A 75 -0.31 2.42 16.79
CA GLU A 75 -0.77 1.06 16.47
C GLU A 75 -2.31 0.98 16.43
N GLU A 76 -3.00 1.68 17.32
CA GLU A 76 -4.46 1.76 17.31
C GLU A 76 -4.96 2.43 16.02
N ILE A 77 -4.36 3.56 15.60
CA ILE A 77 -4.69 4.21 14.32
C ILE A 77 -4.43 3.26 13.13
N TYR A 78 -3.29 2.54 13.10
CA TYR A 78 -3.03 1.55 12.05
C TYR A 78 -4.12 0.49 12.00
N ASN A 79 -4.58 -0.01 13.15
CA ASN A 79 -5.67 -0.99 13.22
C ASN A 79 -7.00 -0.40 12.73
N LEU A 80 -7.31 0.84 13.08
CA LEU A 80 -8.52 1.53 12.61
C LEU A 80 -8.49 1.72 11.09
N ILE A 81 -7.36 2.15 10.53
CA ILE A 81 -7.18 2.29 9.07
C ILE A 81 -7.31 0.93 8.37
N ALA A 82 -6.68 -0.12 8.90
CA ALA A 82 -6.76 -1.48 8.35
C ALA A 82 -8.20 -2.01 8.30
N ASN A 83 -9.02 -1.62 9.28
CA ASN A 83 -10.45 -1.96 9.37
C ASN A 83 -11.36 -0.95 8.66
N ARG A 84 -10.79 0.04 7.92
CA ARG A 84 -11.54 1.11 7.25
C ARG A 84 -12.42 1.95 8.21
N ASN A 85 -12.06 2.00 9.49
CA ASN A 85 -12.73 2.82 10.50
C ASN A 85 -12.09 4.22 10.59
N PHE A 86 -12.30 5.04 9.58
CA PHE A 86 -11.73 6.39 9.52
C PHE A 86 -12.36 7.34 10.54
N PHE A 87 -13.60 7.10 10.97
CA PHE A 87 -14.22 7.87 12.04
C PHE A 87 -13.45 7.72 13.37
N GLY A 88 -13.07 6.48 13.73
CA GLY A 88 -12.24 6.25 14.92
C GLY A 88 -10.86 6.92 14.82
N VAL A 89 -10.30 7.02 13.61
CA VAL A 89 -9.05 7.77 13.39
C VAL A 89 -9.24 9.25 13.70
N GLU A 90 -10.32 9.86 13.21
CA GLU A 90 -10.64 11.28 13.48
C GLU A 90 -10.81 11.53 14.99
N GLU A 91 -11.53 10.65 15.71
CA GLU A 91 -11.72 10.77 17.16
C GLU A 91 -10.39 10.76 17.93
N LEU A 92 -9.46 9.85 17.58
CA LEU A 92 -8.14 9.80 18.21
C LEU A 92 -7.31 11.04 17.90
N LEU A 93 -7.36 11.53 16.67
CA LEU A 93 -6.62 12.72 16.24
C LEU A 93 -7.18 14.03 16.86
N GLU A 94 -8.48 14.09 17.16
CA GLU A 94 -9.05 15.23 17.90
C GLU A 94 -8.53 15.33 19.33
N GLN A 95 -8.18 14.19 19.94
CA GLN A 95 -7.57 14.15 21.28
C GLN A 95 -6.06 14.47 21.24
N ALA A 96 -5.45 14.38 20.05
CA ALA A 96 -4.05 14.70 19.83
C ALA A 96 -3.86 16.19 19.51
N ASP A 97 -2.71 16.77 19.89
CA ASP A 97 -2.30 18.13 19.50
C ASP A 97 -1.68 18.11 18.08
N ALA A 98 -2.34 17.41 17.15
CA ALA A 98 -1.92 17.34 15.76
C ALA A 98 -2.31 18.61 14.99
N SER A 99 -1.48 19.01 14.01
CA SER A 99 -1.78 20.19 13.19
C SER A 99 -3.06 20.03 12.37
N PRO A 100 -3.76 21.13 12.02
CA PRO A 100 -4.96 21.07 11.19
C PRO A 100 -4.70 20.40 9.82
N GLU A 101 -3.52 20.67 9.21
CA GLU A 101 -3.13 20.09 7.94
C GLU A 101 -2.99 18.56 8.04
N LEU A 102 -2.42 18.08 9.15
CA LEU A 102 -2.25 16.65 9.39
C LEU A 102 -3.60 15.95 9.58
N LYS A 103 -4.49 16.53 10.40
CA LYS A 103 -5.86 16.03 10.60
C LYS A 103 -6.62 15.97 9.29
N GLU A 104 -6.52 17.00 8.44
CA GLU A 104 -7.14 17.03 7.11
C GLU A 104 -6.59 15.93 6.19
N THR A 105 -5.27 15.66 6.23
CA THR A 105 -4.67 14.59 5.44
C THR A 105 -5.21 13.22 5.83
N PHE A 106 -5.35 12.95 7.14
CA PHE A 106 -5.97 11.70 7.61
C PHE A 106 -7.44 11.59 7.21
N ARG A 107 -8.19 12.68 7.24
CA ARG A 107 -9.59 12.73 6.79
C ARG A 107 -9.73 12.40 5.30
N LEU A 108 -8.77 12.87 4.49
CA LEU A 108 -8.73 12.61 3.04
C LEU A 108 -8.11 11.25 2.68
N LEU A 109 -7.54 10.51 3.64
CA LEU A 109 -6.85 9.25 3.37
C LEU A 109 -7.70 8.22 2.60
N PRO A 110 -9.02 8.07 2.83
CA PRO A 110 -9.87 7.20 2.03
C PRO A 110 -9.94 7.58 0.54
N GLU A 111 -9.74 8.87 0.23
CA GLU A 111 -9.79 9.40 -1.12
C GLU A 111 -8.44 9.26 -1.87
N PHE A 112 -7.38 8.84 -1.17
CA PHE A 112 -6.07 8.53 -1.76
C PHE A 112 -5.96 7.06 -2.19
N ALA A 113 -7.10 6.49 -2.63
CA ALA A 113 -7.19 5.17 -3.23
C ALA A 113 -7.88 5.26 -4.59
N GLY A 114 -7.23 4.76 -5.67
CA GLY A 114 -7.74 4.82 -7.03
C GLY A 114 -6.65 4.81 -8.09
N ASP A 115 -6.91 5.45 -9.23
CA ASP A 115 -5.96 5.60 -10.32
C ASP A 115 -4.81 6.58 -9.99
N VAL A 116 -3.96 6.88 -10.95
CA VAL A 116 -2.81 7.77 -10.77
C VAL A 116 -3.17 9.20 -10.33
N ASP A 117 -4.38 9.66 -10.57
CA ASP A 117 -4.78 11.03 -10.21
C ASP A 117 -4.88 11.22 -8.70
N VAL A 118 -5.12 10.13 -7.94
CA VAL A 118 -5.09 10.21 -6.46
C VAL A 118 -3.69 10.58 -5.93
N LEU A 119 -2.63 10.22 -6.64
CA LEU A 119 -1.26 10.59 -6.26
C LEU A 119 -1.02 12.10 -6.40
N LYS A 120 -1.59 12.74 -7.44
CA LYS A 120 -1.50 14.19 -7.61
C LYS A 120 -2.20 14.91 -6.47
N LYS A 121 -3.42 14.48 -6.13
CA LYS A 121 -4.17 14.98 -4.98
C LYS A 121 -3.39 14.79 -3.67
N ALA A 122 -2.82 13.63 -3.46
CA ALA A 122 -2.06 13.32 -2.24
C ALA A 122 -0.81 14.19 -2.06
N VAL A 123 -0.11 14.56 -3.15
CA VAL A 123 1.04 15.50 -3.07
C VAL A 123 0.62 16.86 -2.52
N GLU A 124 -0.54 17.37 -2.94
CA GLU A 124 -1.05 18.69 -2.52
C GLU A 124 -1.40 18.72 -1.03
N HIS A 125 -1.80 17.57 -0.47
CA HIS A 125 -2.21 17.43 0.92
C HIS A 125 -1.15 16.73 1.80
N ALA A 126 0.03 16.39 1.26
CA ALA A 126 1.09 15.75 2.03
C ALA A 126 1.79 16.76 2.96
N PRO A 127 1.66 16.66 4.29
CA PRO A 127 2.19 17.67 5.23
C PRO A 127 3.68 17.50 5.50
N THR A 128 4.27 16.35 5.18
CA THR A 128 5.68 16.05 5.44
C THR A 128 6.45 15.87 4.14
N ASP A 129 7.75 16.20 4.15
CA ASP A 129 8.62 15.98 3.00
C ASP A 129 8.78 14.49 2.68
N GLN A 130 8.77 13.63 3.69
CA GLN A 130 8.84 12.18 3.52
C GLN A 130 7.57 11.65 2.80
N ALA A 131 6.37 12.12 3.18
CA ALA A 131 5.14 11.78 2.47
C ALA A 131 5.18 12.23 1.01
N LYS A 132 5.67 13.45 0.74
CA LYS A 132 5.85 13.97 -0.64
C LYS A 132 6.84 13.12 -1.45
N GLN A 133 7.95 12.70 -0.85
CA GLN A 133 8.94 11.83 -1.49
C GLN A 133 8.35 10.46 -1.80
N ALA A 134 7.59 9.87 -0.88
CA ALA A 134 6.90 8.60 -1.08
C ALA A 134 5.95 8.66 -2.29
N VAL A 135 5.09 9.68 -2.36
CA VAL A 135 4.19 9.89 -3.50
C VAL A 135 4.97 10.17 -4.79
N GLY A 136 6.04 10.98 -4.71
CA GLY A 136 6.94 11.24 -5.84
C GLY A 136 7.59 9.98 -6.40
N ARG A 137 7.94 9.00 -5.54
CA ARG A 137 8.45 7.69 -5.96
C ARG A 137 7.37 6.90 -6.69
N LEU A 138 6.15 6.84 -6.17
CA LEU A 138 5.03 6.15 -6.83
C LEU A 138 4.71 6.73 -8.21
N LEU A 139 4.74 8.05 -8.37
CA LEU A 139 4.56 8.71 -9.68
C LEU A 139 5.65 8.32 -10.68
N LYS A 140 6.90 8.16 -10.24
CA LYS A 140 8.00 7.70 -11.11
C LYS A 140 7.81 6.24 -11.50
N ILE A 141 7.42 5.38 -10.54
CA ILE A 141 7.10 3.96 -10.80
C ILE A 141 5.99 3.87 -11.86
N TYR A 142 4.89 4.61 -11.71
CA TYR A 142 3.80 4.62 -12.69
C TYR A 142 4.28 4.95 -14.11
N LYS A 143 5.14 5.97 -14.25
CA LYS A 143 5.71 6.33 -15.56
C LYS A 143 6.54 5.21 -16.19
N LEU A 144 7.29 4.47 -15.37
CA LEU A 144 8.06 3.32 -15.84
C LEU A 144 7.13 2.14 -16.19
N LEU A 145 6.08 1.90 -15.40
CA LEU A 145 5.10 0.86 -15.70
C LEU A 145 4.39 1.09 -17.04
N ALA A 146 4.14 2.35 -17.42
CA ALA A 146 3.62 2.70 -18.74
C ALA A 146 4.57 2.26 -19.88
N LEU A 147 5.89 2.31 -19.67
CA LEU A 147 6.86 1.80 -20.66
C LEU A 147 6.81 0.28 -20.79
N TYR A 148 6.41 -0.43 -19.75
CA TYR A 148 6.19 -1.86 -19.76
C TYR A 148 4.78 -2.26 -20.26
N GLY A 149 3.87 -1.31 -20.48
CA GLY A 149 2.45 -1.58 -20.79
C GLY A 149 1.72 -2.24 -19.62
N ALA A 150 2.08 -1.88 -18.40
CA ALA A 150 1.55 -2.41 -17.16
C ALA A 150 0.68 -1.40 -16.38
N ASP A 151 0.60 -0.16 -16.82
CA ASP A 151 -0.08 0.96 -16.16
C ASP A 151 -1.60 0.77 -16.06
N ASP A 152 -2.23 0.12 -17.03
CA ASP A 152 -3.68 -0.21 -17.00
C ASP A 152 -4.06 -1.22 -15.90
N TYR A 153 -3.07 -1.93 -15.34
CA TYR A 153 -3.28 -2.98 -14.33
C TYR A 153 -3.00 -2.52 -12.91
N VAL A 154 -2.62 -1.23 -12.72
CA VAL A 154 -2.20 -0.73 -11.41
C VAL A 154 -3.15 0.35 -10.88
N THR A 155 -3.32 0.33 -9.59
CA THR A 155 -3.97 1.39 -8.80
C THR A 155 -3.12 1.69 -7.58
N PHE A 156 -3.47 2.76 -6.88
CA PHE A 156 -2.74 3.21 -5.70
C PHE A 156 -3.66 3.21 -4.49
N ASP A 157 -3.09 2.94 -3.31
CA ASP A 157 -3.79 3.07 -2.03
C ASP A 157 -2.76 3.48 -0.97
N LEU A 158 -2.79 4.75 -0.59
CA LEU A 158 -1.84 5.32 0.37
C LEU A 158 -2.20 4.98 1.82
N SER A 159 -3.34 4.32 2.06
CA SER A 159 -3.69 3.75 3.36
C SER A 159 -3.05 2.39 3.61
N MET A 160 -2.38 1.81 2.60
CA MET A 160 -1.68 0.53 2.76
C MET A 160 -0.50 0.69 3.72
N SER A 161 -0.59 0.01 4.86
CA SER A 161 0.53 -0.16 5.77
C SER A 161 1.28 -1.45 5.47
N GLY A 162 2.59 -1.44 5.66
CA GLY A 162 3.39 -2.65 5.65
C GLY A 162 3.03 -3.52 6.86
N HIS A 163 2.13 -4.49 6.66
CA HIS A 163 1.58 -5.35 7.73
C HIS A 163 2.66 -6.10 8.55
N TYR A 164 3.88 -6.14 8.09
CA TYR A 164 4.97 -6.91 8.69
C TYR A 164 6.08 -6.04 9.31
N GLY A 165 5.97 -4.71 9.32
CA GLY A 165 6.95 -3.84 9.98
C GLY A 165 8.38 -3.87 9.41
N TYR A 166 8.68 -4.71 8.42
CA TYR A 166 9.99 -4.81 7.78
C TYR A 166 10.08 -4.13 6.41
N TYR A 167 8.95 -3.75 5.83
CA TYR A 167 8.94 -2.98 4.58
C TYR A 167 9.40 -1.55 4.81
N THR A 168 10.27 -1.06 3.93
CA THR A 168 10.89 0.27 4.01
C THR A 168 10.63 1.11 2.75
N GLY A 169 9.72 0.67 1.89
CA GLY A 169 9.45 1.30 0.61
C GLY A 169 8.06 1.01 0.10
N ILE A 170 7.96 0.63 -1.19
CA ILE A 170 6.69 0.25 -1.77
C ILE A 170 6.14 -1.02 -1.14
N VAL A 171 4.82 -1.11 -1.10
CA VAL A 171 4.06 -2.33 -0.83
C VAL A 171 3.05 -2.50 -1.94
N PHE A 172 2.77 -3.75 -2.33
CA PHE A 172 1.77 -4.02 -3.36
C PHE A 172 1.00 -5.31 -3.09
N ARG A 173 -0.23 -5.35 -3.58
CA ARG A 173 -1.11 -6.52 -3.52
C ARG A 173 -1.88 -6.63 -4.84
N ALA A 174 -1.90 -7.83 -5.41
CA ALA A 174 -2.74 -8.10 -6.58
C ALA A 174 -4.01 -8.85 -6.20
N TYR A 175 -5.11 -8.46 -6.82
CA TYR A 175 -6.43 -9.04 -6.63
C TYR A 175 -7.05 -9.43 -7.97
N THR A 176 -7.91 -10.43 -7.97
CA THR A 176 -8.74 -10.83 -9.10
C THR A 176 -10.15 -11.18 -8.62
N TYR A 177 -11.08 -11.25 -9.54
CA TYR A 177 -12.46 -11.65 -9.21
C TYR A 177 -12.53 -13.06 -8.66
N GLY A 178 -13.43 -13.27 -7.71
CA GLY A 178 -13.71 -14.59 -7.11
C GLY A 178 -12.78 -14.98 -5.97
N THR A 179 -11.79 -14.16 -5.62
CA THR A 179 -10.94 -14.35 -4.44
C THR A 179 -11.16 -13.19 -3.47
N GLY A 180 -11.36 -13.51 -2.19
CA GLY A 180 -11.43 -12.48 -1.14
C GLY A 180 -10.06 -12.01 -0.66
N ASP A 181 -9.04 -12.82 -0.89
CA ASP A 181 -7.66 -12.55 -0.48
C ASP A 181 -6.80 -12.13 -1.69
N ALA A 182 -5.72 -11.39 -1.42
CA ALA A 182 -4.74 -11.05 -2.45
C ALA A 182 -4.08 -12.32 -3.01
N ILE A 183 -3.97 -12.40 -4.34
CA ILE A 183 -3.30 -13.52 -5.05
C ILE A 183 -1.79 -13.32 -5.18
N VAL A 184 -1.31 -12.08 -5.05
CA VAL A 184 0.10 -11.73 -4.95
C VAL A 184 0.26 -10.67 -3.88
N THR A 185 1.35 -10.77 -3.11
CA THR A 185 1.75 -9.75 -2.14
C THR A 185 3.25 -9.53 -2.24
N GLY A 186 3.69 -8.30 -2.08
CA GLY A 186 5.10 -7.96 -2.08
C GLY A 186 5.36 -6.56 -1.54
N GLY A 187 6.63 -6.23 -1.45
CA GLY A 187 7.10 -4.93 -1.01
C GLY A 187 8.62 -4.91 -0.89
N ARG A 188 9.14 -3.70 -0.66
CA ARG A 188 10.56 -3.46 -0.46
C ARG A 188 10.89 -3.15 0.98
#